data_b0eb7b13fb5e9a18de50bd97a419b660
#
_entry.id   b0eb7b13fb5e9a18de50bd97a419b660
#
_cell.length_a   1.000
_cell.length_b   1.000
_cell.length_c   1.000
_cell.angle_alpha   90.00
_cell.angle_beta   90.00
_cell.angle_gamma   90.00
#
_symmetry.space_group_name_H-M   'P 1'
#
loop_
_entity.id
_entity.type
_entity.pdbx_description
1 polymer ?
#
loop_
_entity_poly.entity_id
_entity_poly.type
_entity_poly.pdbx_seq_one_letter_code
_entity_poly.pdbx_strand_id
1 'polypeptide(L)'
;MDDQIGVLTEHIDTKGVIGIDKAFPARFLIPLQERCPELKTIWGSDCVDGVRAVKNEEEIKIMRQASVINDMVMERAAAYIKEGMTEKQIADFIEAEYYKEGATGLSFDTIVCFGANAADQHHSPSETRTLKAGECVLIDMGCIWNGYCSD
;
A
#
# COMPACT_ATOMS: atom_id res chain seq x y z
N MET A 1 14.25 -3.59 27.25
CA MET A 1 13.74 -4.12 25.95
C MET A 1 12.51 -4.94 26.31
N ASP A 2 11.34 -4.53 25.88
CA ASP A 2 10.09 -5.19 26.29
C ASP A 2 10.07 -6.64 25.81
N ASP A 3 9.65 -7.56 26.69
CA ASP A 3 9.53 -9.00 26.37
C ASP A 3 8.30 -9.23 25.49
N GLN A 4 8.41 -8.89 24.21
CA GLN A 4 7.31 -9.01 23.24
C GLN A 4 6.81 -10.47 23.11
N ILE A 5 7.70 -11.45 23.25
CA ILE A 5 7.32 -12.87 23.22
C ILE A 5 6.58 -13.25 24.49
N GLY A 6 6.98 -12.70 25.66
CA GLY A 6 6.24 -12.89 26.91
C GLY A 6 4.81 -12.43 26.78
N VAL A 7 4.59 -11.22 26.30
CA VAL A 7 3.25 -10.68 26.06
C VAL A 7 2.44 -11.57 25.10
N LEU A 8 3.04 -12.01 23.99
CA LEU A 8 2.37 -12.88 23.04
C LEU A 8 1.92 -14.21 23.68
N THR A 9 2.76 -14.82 24.50
CA THR A 9 2.45 -16.09 25.17
C THR A 9 1.34 -16.02 26.21
N GLU A 10 1.02 -14.82 26.72
CA GLU A 10 -0.12 -14.59 27.63
C GLU A 10 -1.48 -14.66 26.89
N HIS A 11 -1.49 -14.54 25.56
CA HIS A 11 -2.70 -14.45 24.75
C HIS A 11 -2.94 -15.68 23.84
N ILE A 12 -2.09 -16.69 23.91
CA ILE A 12 -2.20 -17.90 23.10
C ILE A 12 -2.16 -19.17 23.95
N ASP A 13 -2.74 -20.26 23.45
CA ASP A 13 -2.50 -21.59 24.02
C ASP A 13 -1.11 -22.09 23.61
N THR A 14 -0.15 -22.02 24.52
CA THR A 14 1.26 -22.38 24.29
C THR A 14 1.50 -23.89 24.06
N LYS A 15 0.46 -24.72 24.19
CA LYS A 15 0.48 -26.19 23.94
C LYS A 15 -0.43 -26.58 22.78
N GLY A 16 -1.11 -25.61 22.19
CA GLY A 16 -2.07 -25.79 21.13
C GLY A 16 -1.46 -25.77 19.74
N VAL A 17 -2.31 -25.44 18.76
CA VAL A 17 -1.95 -25.25 17.35
C VAL A 17 -2.31 -23.84 16.95
N ILE A 18 -1.37 -23.08 16.42
CA ILE A 18 -1.61 -21.73 15.90
C ILE A 18 -1.30 -21.63 14.42
N GLY A 19 -2.14 -20.89 13.69
CA GLY A 19 -1.88 -20.50 12.31
C GLY A 19 -0.92 -19.32 12.24
N ILE A 20 0.11 -19.43 11.42
CA ILE A 20 1.08 -18.36 11.18
C ILE A 20 0.85 -17.76 9.80
N ASP A 21 0.73 -16.42 9.75
CA ASP A 21 0.61 -15.70 8.48
C ASP A 21 1.95 -15.69 7.72
N LYS A 22 1.88 -15.70 6.37
CA LYS A 22 3.05 -15.65 5.48
C LYS A 22 3.99 -14.46 5.74
N ALA A 23 3.44 -13.35 6.22
CA ALA A 23 4.19 -12.12 6.52
C ALA A 23 4.65 -12.05 7.99
N PHE A 24 4.36 -13.09 8.82
CA PHE A 24 4.77 -13.07 10.23
C PHE A 24 6.30 -13.12 10.35
N PRO A 25 6.94 -12.11 10.98
CA PRO A 25 8.40 -12.01 10.97
C PRO A 25 9.07 -13.15 11.75
N ALA A 26 10.09 -13.77 11.15
CA ALA A 26 10.89 -14.84 11.77
C ALA A 26 11.50 -14.43 13.12
N ARG A 27 11.80 -13.12 13.30
CA ARG A 27 12.30 -12.57 14.57
C ARG A 27 11.36 -12.77 15.76
N PHE A 28 10.07 -13.01 15.52
CA PHE A 28 9.09 -13.35 16.55
C PHE A 28 8.79 -14.84 16.55
N LEU A 29 8.76 -15.49 15.39
CA LEU A 29 8.43 -16.90 15.28
C LEU A 29 9.48 -17.80 15.96
N ILE A 30 10.77 -17.55 15.68
CA ILE A 30 11.85 -18.37 16.20
C ILE A 30 11.89 -18.33 17.74
N PRO A 31 11.94 -17.14 18.40
CA PRO A 31 11.92 -17.08 19.86
C PRO A 31 10.62 -17.61 20.48
N LEU A 32 9.48 -17.52 19.78
CA LEU A 32 8.22 -18.09 20.23
C LEU A 32 8.30 -19.62 20.28
N GLN A 33 8.83 -20.26 19.23
CA GLN A 33 9.01 -21.71 19.16
C GLN A 33 10.02 -22.21 20.20
N GLU A 34 11.09 -21.47 20.44
CA GLU A 34 12.08 -21.78 21.47
C GLU A 34 11.47 -21.71 22.87
N ARG A 35 10.65 -20.70 23.14
CA ARG A 35 9.99 -20.51 24.45
C ARG A 35 8.84 -21.50 24.69
N CYS A 36 8.16 -21.91 23.64
CA CYS A 36 6.99 -22.79 23.67
C CYS A 36 7.20 -24.04 22.80
N PRO A 37 8.04 -25.01 23.23
CA PRO A 37 8.41 -26.15 22.41
C PRO A 37 7.25 -27.13 22.13
N GLU A 38 6.17 -27.08 22.92
CA GLU A 38 4.95 -27.88 22.70
C GLU A 38 3.99 -27.22 21.70
N LEU A 39 4.18 -25.92 21.38
CA LEU A 39 3.36 -25.16 20.44
C LEU A 39 3.57 -25.67 19.01
N LYS A 40 2.49 -26.07 18.36
CA LYS A 40 2.52 -26.43 16.93
C LYS A 40 2.15 -25.22 16.08
N THR A 41 2.98 -24.91 15.11
CA THR A 41 2.71 -23.88 14.13
C THR A 41 2.33 -24.48 12.79
N ILE A 42 1.27 -23.97 12.18
CA ILE A 42 0.80 -24.38 10.85
C ILE A 42 0.63 -23.15 9.95
N TRP A 43 0.51 -23.39 8.66
CA TRP A 43 0.18 -22.32 7.71
C TRP A 43 -1.23 -21.77 7.98
N GLY A 44 -1.36 -20.47 8.20
CA GLY A 44 -2.63 -19.83 8.56
C GLY A 44 -3.10 -18.76 7.55
N SER A 45 -2.27 -18.40 6.57
CA SER A 45 -2.57 -17.30 5.64
C SER A 45 -3.83 -17.53 4.82
N ASP A 46 -4.12 -18.76 4.41
CA ASP A 46 -5.28 -19.07 3.57
C ASP A 46 -6.61 -18.68 4.25
N CYS A 47 -6.69 -18.80 5.58
CA CYS A 47 -7.87 -18.38 6.35
C CYS A 47 -8.02 -16.85 6.34
N VAL A 48 -6.92 -16.13 6.53
CA VAL A 48 -6.90 -14.67 6.56
C VAL A 48 -7.14 -14.11 5.15
N ASP A 49 -6.44 -14.62 4.16
CA ASP A 49 -6.55 -14.19 2.76
C ASP A 49 -7.96 -14.46 2.22
N GLY A 50 -8.56 -15.61 2.56
CA GLY A 50 -9.93 -15.95 2.17
C GLY A 50 -10.97 -14.98 2.73
N VAL A 51 -10.86 -14.59 3.99
CA VAL A 51 -11.76 -13.59 4.61
C VAL A 51 -11.53 -12.22 4.00
N ARG A 52 -10.28 -11.80 3.77
CA ARG A 52 -9.94 -10.51 3.19
C ARG A 52 -10.32 -10.39 1.71
N ALA A 53 -10.36 -11.49 0.97
CA ALA A 53 -10.70 -11.49 -0.46
C ALA A 53 -12.15 -11.05 -0.70
N VAL A 54 -13.07 -11.40 0.22
CA VAL A 54 -14.50 -11.07 0.10
C VAL A 54 -14.81 -9.89 1.01
N LYS A 55 -15.11 -8.75 0.43
CA LYS A 55 -15.45 -7.50 1.14
C LYS A 55 -16.95 -7.47 1.47
N ASN A 56 -17.29 -6.98 2.64
CA ASN A 56 -18.68 -6.71 3.02
C ASN A 56 -19.17 -5.37 2.43
N GLU A 57 -20.46 -5.05 2.61
CA GLU A 57 -21.08 -3.85 2.06
C GLU A 57 -20.44 -2.53 2.51
N GLU A 58 -20.00 -2.45 3.76
CA GLU A 58 -19.33 -1.25 4.29
C GLU A 58 -17.92 -1.10 3.70
N GLU A 59 -17.16 -2.18 3.60
CA GLU A 59 -15.85 -2.20 2.95
C GLU A 59 -15.95 -1.79 1.48
N ILE A 60 -16.95 -2.29 0.77
CA ILE A 60 -17.21 -1.91 -0.63
C ILE A 60 -17.52 -0.42 -0.76
N LYS A 61 -18.30 0.17 0.15
CA LYS A 61 -18.57 1.62 0.15
C LYS A 61 -17.28 2.43 0.34
N ILE A 62 -16.42 2.00 1.26
CA ILE A 62 -15.14 2.67 1.52
C ILE A 62 -14.24 2.58 0.29
N MET A 63 -14.11 1.41 -0.32
CA MET A 63 -13.31 1.21 -1.53
C MET A 63 -13.83 2.06 -2.71
N ARG A 64 -15.14 2.12 -2.90
CA ARG A 64 -15.74 3.00 -3.93
C ARG A 64 -15.42 4.46 -3.69
N GLN A 65 -15.47 4.91 -2.43
CA GLN A 65 -15.11 6.29 -2.09
C GLN A 65 -13.63 6.56 -2.34
N ALA A 66 -12.75 5.62 -2.01
CA ALA A 66 -11.32 5.74 -2.33
C ALA A 66 -11.08 5.86 -3.84
N SER A 67 -11.81 5.07 -4.67
CA SER A 67 -11.74 5.19 -6.13
C SER A 67 -12.26 6.53 -6.65
N VAL A 68 -13.35 7.06 -6.08
CA VAL A 68 -13.85 8.41 -6.45
C VAL A 68 -12.82 9.50 -6.15
N ILE A 69 -12.13 9.41 -5.01
CA ILE A 69 -11.04 10.33 -4.68
C ILE A 69 -9.90 10.19 -5.70
N ASN A 70 -9.56 8.96 -6.08
CA ASN A 70 -8.53 8.69 -7.09
C ASN A 70 -8.87 9.37 -8.42
N ASP A 71 -10.10 9.19 -8.92
CA ASP A 71 -10.59 9.80 -10.16
C ASP A 71 -10.50 11.33 -10.10
N MET A 72 -10.96 11.95 -9.00
CA MET A 72 -10.91 13.40 -8.83
C MET A 72 -9.47 13.94 -8.82
N VAL A 73 -8.55 13.24 -8.17
CA VAL A 73 -7.14 13.64 -8.13
C VAL A 73 -6.49 13.45 -9.50
N MET A 74 -6.82 12.37 -10.22
CA MET A 74 -6.35 12.16 -11.60
C MET A 74 -6.81 13.28 -12.54
N GLU A 75 -8.07 13.70 -12.49
CA GLU A 75 -8.58 14.81 -13.28
C GLU A 75 -7.83 16.12 -12.99
N ARG A 76 -7.56 16.40 -11.71
CA ARG A 76 -6.78 17.58 -11.30
C ARG A 76 -5.34 17.50 -11.76
N ALA A 77 -4.70 16.32 -11.65
CA ALA A 77 -3.35 16.10 -12.13
C ALA A 77 -3.25 16.31 -13.64
N ALA A 78 -4.20 15.77 -14.41
CA ALA A 78 -4.26 15.97 -15.85
C ALA A 78 -4.39 17.46 -16.25
N ALA A 79 -5.16 18.23 -15.48
CA ALA A 79 -5.31 19.67 -15.70
C ALA A 79 -4.07 20.48 -15.25
N TYR A 80 -3.31 19.97 -14.28
CA TYR A 80 -2.12 20.62 -13.74
C TYR A 80 -0.89 20.46 -14.65
N ILE A 81 -0.76 19.34 -15.35
CA ILE A 81 0.40 18.97 -16.18
C ILE A 81 0.65 20.00 -17.28
N LYS A 82 1.91 20.45 -17.39
CA LYS A 82 2.35 21.39 -18.42
C LYS A 82 3.75 21.03 -18.91
N GLU A 83 4.04 21.38 -20.16
CA GLU A 83 5.41 21.29 -20.70
C GLU A 83 6.43 22.00 -19.79
N GLY A 84 7.59 21.37 -19.60
CA GLY A 84 8.65 21.84 -18.73
C GLY A 84 8.56 21.40 -17.27
N MET A 85 7.42 20.86 -16.81
CA MET A 85 7.32 20.27 -15.48
C MET A 85 8.13 18.97 -15.38
N THR A 86 8.67 18.66 -14.17
CA THR A 86 9.34 17.40 -13.91
C THR A 86 8.34 16.33 -13.48
N GLU A 87 8.73 15.04 -13.61
CA GLU A 87 7.95 13.90 -13.14
C GLU A 87 7.68 14.04 -11.63
N LYS A 88 8.70 14.43 -10.86
CA LYS A 88 8.58 14.63 -9.41
C LYS A 88 7.60 15.72 -9.02
N GLN A 89 7.56 16.84 -9.75
CA GLN A 89 6.60 17.93 -9.48
C GLN A 89 5.15 17.46 -9.63
N ILE A 90 4.89 16.58 -10.60
CA ILE A 90 3.55 16.01 -10.79
C ILE A 90 3.22 15.01 -9.71
N ALA A 91 4.16 14.14 -9.33
CA ALA A 91 3.98 13.18 -8.24
C ALA A 91 3.70 13.90 -6.90
N ASP A 92 4.46 14.96 -6.58
CA ASP A 92 4.24 15.75 -5.36
C ASP A 92 2.88 16.46 -5.37
N PHE A 93 2.44 16.94 -6.53
CA PHE A 93 1.10 17.53 -6.67
C PHE A 93 0.00 16.49 -6.39
N ILE A 94 0.12 15.28 -6.96
CA ILE A 94 -0.84 14.19 -6.75
C ILE A 94 -0.92 13.84 -5.25
N GLU A 95 0.21 13.65 -4.59
CA GLU A 95 0.25 13.36 -3.16
C GLU A 95 -0.42 14.46 -2.34
N ALA A 96 -0.13 15.71 -2.63
CA ALA A 96 -0.74 16.85 -1.94
C ALA A 96 -2.27 16.91 -2.14
N GLU A 97 -2.77 16.58 -3.34
CA GLU A 97 -4.21 16.54 -3.62
C GLU A 97 -4.90 15.40 -2.86
N TYR A 98 -4.27 14.22 -2.73
CA TYR A 98 -4.82 13.13 -1.92
C TYR A 98 -5.00 13.53 -0.45
N TYR A 99 -4.00 14.17 0.16
CA TYR A 99 -4.13 14.64 1.55
C TYR A 99 -5.21 15.72 1.71
N LYS A 100 -5.45 16.57 0.73
CA LYS A 100 -6.57 17.54 0.75
C LYS A 100 -7.94 16.86 0.75
N GLU A 101 -8.05 15.71 0.08
CA GLU A 101 -9.29 14.91 0.07
C GLU A 101 -9.43 14.01 1.31
N GLY A 102 -8.50 14.08 2.26
CA GLY A 102 -8.55 13.33 3.51
C GLY A 102 -7.96 11.93 3.45
N ALA A 103 -7.18 11.61 2.42
CA ALA A 103 -6.39 10.38 2.40
C ALA A 103 -5.36 10.39 3.54
N THR A 104 -5.08 9.21 4.10
CA THR A 104 -4.12 9.02 5.19
C THR A 104 -2.74 8.60 4.72
N GLY A 105 -2.57 8.34 3.43
CA GLY A 105 -1.33 7.96 2.79
C GLY A 105 -1.54 7.56 1.34
N LEU A 106 -0.45 7.16 0.69
CA LEU A 106 -0.46 6.56 -0.64
C LEU A 106 -0.61 5.04 -0.53
N SER A 107 -1.27 4.41 -1.51
CA SER A 107 -1.37 2.94 -1.60
C SER A 107 -0.01 2.33 -1.92
N PHE A 108 0.77 3.05 -2.73
CA PHE A 108 2.13 2.77 -3.17
C PHE A 108 2.79 4.09 -3.61
N ASP A 109 4.10 4.08 -3.86
CA ASP A 109 4.81 5.26 -4.35
C ASP A 109 4.29 5.66 -5.72
N THR A 110 3.78 6.88 -5.87
CA THR A 110 3.22 7.39 -7.12
C THR A 110 4.27 7.34 -8.24
N ILE A 111 3.94 6.71 -9.37
CA ILE A 111 4.78 6.63 -10.55
C ILE A 111 4.30 7.70 -11.55
N VAL A 112 5.23 8.53 -12.01
CA VAL A 112 5.01 9.48 -13.11
C VAL A 112 6.17 9.33 -14.08
N CYS A 113 5.86 9.01 -15.34
CA CYS A 113 6.87 8.76 -16.37
C CYS A 113 6.59 9.55 -17.64
N PHE A 114 7.62 10.12 -18.24
CA PHE A 114 7.54 10.82 -19.51
C PHE A 114 8.25 10.05 -20.62
N GLY A 115 7.59 9.88 -21.75
CA GLY A 115 8.14 9.28 -22.95
C GLY A 115 8.80 7.92 -22.68
N ALA A 116 10.12 7.81 -22.88
CA ALA A 116 10.86 6.55 -22.73
C ALA A 116 10.85 5.98 -21.30
N ASN A 117 10.71 6.82 -20.26
CA ASN A 117 10.65 6.34 -18.88
C ASN A 117 9.41 5.47 -18.62
N ALA A 118 8.35 5.63 -19.41
CA ALA A 118 7.15 4.81 -19.31
C ALA A 118 7.36 3.32 -19.63
N ALA A 119 8.53 2.94 -20.11
CA ALA A 119 8.90 1.54 -20.31
C ALA A 119 9.41 0.85 -19.03
N ASP A 120 9.71 1.60 -17.99
CA ASP A 120 10.15 1.07 -16.68
C ASP A 120 8.96 1.02 -15.72
N GLN A 121 8.51 -0.19 -15.39
CA GLN A 121 7.35 -0.43 -14.53
C GLN A 121 7.55 0.01 -13.06
N HIS A 122 8.80 0.18 -12.64
CA HIS A 122 9.16 0.58 -11.26
C HIS A 122 9.91 1.92 -11.23
N HIS A 123 9.68 2.75 -12.25
CA HIS A 123 10.33 4.04 -12.35
C HIS A 123 10.01 4.95 -11.14
N SER A 124 11.04 5.57 -10.59
CA SER A 124 10.86 6.62 -9.59
C SER A 124 10.82 7.99 -10.27
N PRO A 125 9.84 8.86 -9.97
CA PRO A 125 9.71 10.16 -10.61
C PRO A 125 10.98 11.01 -10.51
N SER A 126 11.50 11.41 -11.68
CA SER A 126 12.75 12.16 -11.81
C SER A 126 12.57 13.62 -11.43
N GLU A 127 13.52 14.18 -10.67
CA GLU A 127 13.59 15.61 -10.34
C GLU A 127 14.09 16.47 -11.51
N THR A 128 14.71 15.87 -12.51
CA THR A 128 15.40 16.58 -13.61
C THR A 128 14.80 16.32 -14.98
N ARG A 129 14.11 15.19 -15.19
CA ARG A 129 13.44 14.87 -16.45
C ARG A 129 12.20 15.76 -16.60
N THR A 130 12.20 16.61 -17.61
CA THR A 130 11.09 17.52 -17.91
C THR A 130 10.24 17.02 -19.07
N LEU A 131 8.93 17.25 -19.00
CA LEU A 131 7.97 16.95 -20.05
C LEU A 131 8.19 17.82 -21.28
N LYS A 132 8.14 17.22 -22.45
CA LYS A 132 8.19 17.90 -23.74
C LYS A 132 6.88 17.71 -24.51
N ALA A 133 6.55 18.69 -25.34
CA ALA A 133 5.36 18.59 -26.20
C ALA A 133 5.40 17.30 -27.07
N GLY A 134 4.27 16.59 -27.11
CA GLY A 134 4.10 15.37 -27.88
C GLY A 134 4.58 14.08 -27.20
N GLU A 135 5.13 14.14 -25.99
CA GLU A 135 5.45 12.95 -25.21
C GLU A 135 4.22 12.39 -24.50
N CYS A 136 4.19 11.07 -24.33
CA CYS A 136 3.21 10.43 -23.45
C CYS A 136 3.56 10.70 -21.99
N VAL A 137 2.54 10.76 -21.16
CA VAL A 137 2.62 10.79 -19.70
C VAL A 137 1.93 9.54 -19.18
N LEU A 138 2.65 8.69 -18.47
CA LEU A 138 2.11 7.57 -17.71
C LEU A 138 2.04 7.98 -16.25
N ILE A 139 0.90 7.77 -15.64
CA ILE A 139 0.68 7.97 -14.20
C ILE A 139 0.11 6.69 -13.64
N ASP A 140 0.71 6.20 -12.55
CA ASP A 140 0.21 5.11 -11.73
C ASP A 140 0.12 5.63 -10.29
N MET A 141 -1.08 5.64 -9.72
CA MET A 141 -1.35 6.38 -8.50
C MET A 141 -2.51 5.77 -7.71
N GLY A 142 -2.42 5.84 -6.40
CA GLY A 142 -3.46 5.37 -5.51
C GLY A 142 -3.31 5.92 -4.10
N CYS A 143 -4.40 5.96 -3.34
CA CYS A 143 -4.42 6.46 -1.98
C CYS A 143 -5.01 5.49 -0.97
N ILE A 144 -4.72 5.70 0.30
CA ILE A 144 -5.35 5.02 1.43
C ILE A 144 -6.40 5.95 2.01
N TRP A 145 -7.66 5.53 1.96
CA TRP A 145 -8.77 6.23 2.56
C TRP A 145 -9.57 5.31 3.48
N ASN A 146 -9.73 5.71 4.75
CA ASN A 146 -10.35 4.88 5.80
C ASN A 146 -9.81 3.45 5.88
N GLY A 147 -8.49 3.28 5.67
CA GLY A 147 -7.80 1.99 5.75
C GLY A 147 -7.90 1.11 4.49
N TYR A 148 -8.53 1.58 3.41
CA TYR A 148 -8.64 0.87 2.12
C TYR A 148 -7.90 1.63 1.03
N CYS A 149 -7.26 0.85 0.15
CA CYS A 149 -6.50 1.36 -0.97
C CYS A 149 -7.39 1.57 -2.20
N SER A 150 -7.08 2.65 -2.98
CA SER A 150 -7.42 2.77 -4.40
C SER A 150 -6.21 2.47 -5.26
N ASP A 151 -6.47 2.23 -6.53
CA ASP A 151 -5.50 1.98 -7.58
C ASP A 151 -6.07 2.41 -8.94
#